data_252ffdddd131c5d1a32b5d16c74907b8
#
_entry.id   252ffdddd131c5d1a32b5d16c74907b8
#
_cell.length_a   1.000
_cell.length_b   1.000
_cell.length_c   1.000
_cell.angle_alpha   90.00
_cell.angle_beta   90.00
_cell.angle_gamma   90.00
#
_symmetry.space_group_name_H-M   'P 1'
#
loop_
_entity.id
_entity.type
_entity.pdbx_description
1 polymer ?
#
loop_
_entity_poly.entity_id
_entity_poly.type
_entity_poly.pdbx_seq_one_letter_code
_entity_poly.pdbx_strand_id
1 'polypeptide(L)'
;MKLDEKNKFNDTKIREKSNQGGPYIDQHFLFNTLNGILALCREDSEKARRVVLELSSYLRFNFNVQEEFVFLYEEIECIKAYLYIQKVRFGKRLNIRCDIQGDINFLIPKNSLYNLIDNAVNHGILKKKQGGTVTFIVMRDKEKITMKIEDDGVGMEEKQMIQILSDENYGSIANSKSQYIELYNAKVEIISKLQKGTYITLCIPIENIKGE
;
A
#
# COMPACT_ATOMS: atom_id res chain seq x y z
N MET A 1 19.75 -10.31 29.49
CA MET A 1 19.53 -11.72 29.11
C MET A 1 18.13 -12.04 28.60
N LYS A 2 17.05 -11.42 29.08
CA LYS A 2 15.67 -11.67 28.57
C LYS A 2 15.27 -10.85 27.33
N LEU A 3 15.97 -9.77 27.01
CA LEU A 3 15.70 -8.95 25.80
C LEU A 3 16.27 -9.57 24.51
N ASP A 4 17.41 -10.30 24.63
CA ASP A 4 18.04 -10.93 23.45
C ASP A 4 17.27 -12.16 22.95
N GLU A 5 16.59 -12.88 23.81
CA GLU A 5 15.78 -14.06 23.42
C GLU A 5 14.49 -13.65 22.69
N LYS A 6 13.85 -12.54 23.11
CA LYS A 6 12.68 -11.99 22.39
C LYS A 6 13.05 -11.46 20.99
N ASN A 7 14.23 -10.87 20.86
CA ASN A 7 14.73 -10.39 19.56
C ASN A 7 15.04 -11.54 18.59
N LYS A 8 15.68 -12.62 19.08
CA LYS A 8 15.91 -13.83 18.27
C LYS A 8 14.62 -14.55 17.88
N PHE A 9 13.63 -14.60 18.76
CA PHE A 9 12.35 -15.27 18.49
C PHE A 9 11.52 -14.56 17.41
N ASN A 10 11.57 -13.21 17.38
CA ASN A 10 10.91 -12.45 16.32
C ASN A 10 11.66 -12.53 14.99
N ASP A 11 13.00 -12.55 15.00
CA ASP A 11 13.82 -12.72 13.78
C ASP A 11 13.59 -14.10 13.14
N THR A 12 13.33 -15.13 13.94
CA THR A 12 13.03 -16.49 13.43
C THR A 12 11.61 -16.57 12.86
N LYS A 13 10.61 -15.97 13.50
CA LYS A 13 9.22 -15.91 12.99
C LYS A 13 9.10 -15.07 11.72
N ILE A 14 9.89 -14.01 11.60
CA ILE A 14 9.95 -13.16 10.40
C ILE A 14 10.46 -13.97 9.19
N ARG A 15 11.46 -14.85 9.39
CA ARG A 15 12.06 -15.65 8.31
C ARG A 15 11.21 -16.82 7.80
N GLU A 16 10.30 -17.34 8.59
CA GLU A 16 9.51 -18.53 8.23
C GLU A 16 8.25 -18.22 7.39
N LYS A 17 7.72 -16.98 7.39
CA LYS A 17 6.48 -16.61 6.68
C LYS A 17 6.69 -15.94 5.31
N SER A 18 7.93 -15.67 4.88
CA SER A 18 8.21 -14.86 3.69
C SER A 18 8.27 -15.62 2.35
N ASN A 19 7.97 -16.91 2.30
CA ASN A 19 8.23 -17.76 1.13
C ASN A 19 7.19 -17.69 -0.02
N GLN A 20 6.35 -16.62 -0.12
CA GLN A 20 5.35 -16.49 -1.20
C GLN A 20 5.36 -15.16 -1.97
N GLY A 21 6.47 -14.42 -2.00
CA GLY A 21 6.54 -13.12 -2.65
C GLY A 21 7.61 -13.01 -3.73
N GLY A 22 7.38 -13.55 -4.90
CA GLY A 22 8.11 -13.12 -6.10
C GLY A 22 7.69 -11.68 -6.49
N PRO A 23 8.48 -10.96 -7.36
CA PRO A 23 8.17 -9.61 -7.77
C PRO A 23 6.84 -9.57 -8.50
N TYR A 24 5.79 -9.10 -7.84
CA TYR A 24 4.47 -9.01 -8.43
C TYR A 24 4.35 -7.70 -9.21
N ILE A 25 4.99 -7.66 -10.38
CA ILE A 25 4.72 -6.57 -11.33
C ILE A 25 3.58 -7.04 -12.21
N ASP A 26 2.43 -6.37 -12.09
CA ASP A 26 1.32 -6.59 -13.00
C ASP A 26 1.75 -6.22 -14.44
N GLN A 27 1.93 -7.24 -15.28
CA GLN A 27 2.30 -7.06 -16.67
C GLN A 27 1.30 -6.16 -17.41
N HIS A 28 0.02 -6.27 -17.08
CA HIS A 28 -1.03 -5.45 -17.66
C HIS A 28 -0.89 -3.97 -17.26
N PHE A 29 -0.51 -3.68 -16.01
CA PHE A 29 -0.16 -2.33 -15.58
C PHE A 29 1.01 -1.76 -16.39
N LEU A 30 2.06 -2.57 -16.57
CA LEU A 30 3.25 -2.17 -17.32
C LEU A 30 2.93 -1.84 -18.78
N PHE A 31 2.25 -2.76 -19.49
CA PHE A 31 1.86 -2.53 -20.89
C PHE A 31 0.96 -1.32 -21.08
N ASN A 32 -0.01 -1.13 -20.20
CA ASN A 32 -0.89 0.03 -20.25
C ASN A 32 -0.16 1.34 -19.97
N THR A 33 0.84 1.33 -19.09
CA THR A 33 1.67 2.50 -18.80
C THR A 33 2.52 2.86 -20.01
N LEU A 34 3.17 1.87 -20.65
CA LEU A 34 3.97 2.09 -21.88
C LEU A 34 3.12 2.65 -23.02
N ASN A 35 1.92 2.11 -23.24
CA ASN A 35 0.99 2.65 -24.24
C ASN A 35 0.57 4.09 -23.92
N GLY A 36 0.34 4.41 -22.65
CA GLY A 36 0.06 5.77 -22.19
C GLY A 36 1.22 6.73 -22.47
N ILE A 37 2.47 6.29 -22.22
CA ILE A 37 3.68 7.07 -22.51
C ILE A 37 3.75 7.36 -24.01
N LEU A 38 3.54 6.36 -24.89
CA LEU A 38 3.57 6.53 -26.35
C LEU A 38 2.54 7.57 -26.83
N ALA A 39 1.33 7.57 -26.27
CA ALA A 39 0.32 8.58 -26.56
C ALA A 39 0.79 9.98 -26.14
N LEU A 40 1.30 10.10 -24.90
CA LEU A 40 1.77 11.36 -24.35
C LEU A 40 2.98 11.95 -25.07
N CYS A 41 3.85 11.13 -25.68
CA CYS A 41 5.01 11.63 -26.44
C CYS A 41 4.63 12.63 -27.53
N ARG A 42 3.40 12.53 -28.08
CA ARG A 42 2.91 13.44 -29.14
C ARG A 42 2.13 14.64 -28.58
N GLU A 43 1.49 14.47 -27.41
CA GLU A 43 0.57 15.46 -26.82
C GLU A 43 1.24 16.34 -25.77
N ASP A 44 2.07 15.72 -24.90
CA ASP A 44 2.68 16.37 -23.74
C ASP A 44 3.98 15.61 -23.38
N SER A 45 5.08 16.00 -24.02
CA SER A 45 6.39 15.34 -23.87
C SER A 45 6.94 15.45 -22.44
N GLU A 46 6.68 16.55 -21.72
CA GLU A 46 7.11 16.71 -20.33
C GLU A 46 6.37 15.75 -19.40
N LYS A 47 5.07 15.59 -19.62
CA LYS A 47 4.29 14.61 -18.87
C LYS A 47 4.69 13.18 -19.20
N ALA A 48 4.99 12.88 -20.48
CA ALA A 48 5.54 11.57 -20.88
C ALA A 48 6.86 11.29 -20.14
N ARG A 49 7.79 12.25 -20.13
CA ARG A 49 9.07 12.16 -19.44
C ARG A 49 8.87 11.88 -17.93
N ARG A 50 7.94 12.60 -17.30
CA ARG A 50 7.63 12.38 -15.88
C ARG A 50 7.08 10.99 -15.63
N VAL A 51 6.16 10.48 -16.47
CA VAL A 51 5.63 9.10 -16.32
C VAL A 51 6.76 8.07 -16.45
N VAL A 52 7.74 8.26 -17.33
CA VAL A 52 8.91 7.37 -17.44
C VAL A 52 9.74 7.37 -16.16
N LEU A 53 9.98 8.53 -15.57
CA LEU A 53 10.73 8.64 -14.31
C LEU A 53 10.01 7.94 -13.15
N GLU A 54 8.71 8.18 -13.01
CA GLU A 54 7.89 7.52 -11.97
C GLU A 54 7.82 6.00 -12.20
N LEU A 55 7.68 5.55 -13.46
CA LEU A 55 7.73 4.13 -13.79
C LEU A 55 9.09 3.51 -13.44
N SER A 56 10.18 4.19 -13.70
CA SER A 56 11.53 3.74 -13.33
C SER A 56 11.67 3.59 -11.82
N SER A 57 11.16 4.54 -11.02
CA SER A 57 11.17 4.49 -9.56
C SER A 57 10.33 3.33 -9.02
N TYR A 58 9.12 3.16 -9.56
CA TYR A 58 8.22 2.05 -9.23
C TYR A 58 8.87 0.68 -9.51
N LEU A 59 9.48 0.52 -10.71
CA LEU A 59 10.13 -0.73 -11.10
C LEU A 59 11.35 -1.03 -10.25
N ARG A 60 12.19 -0.04 -9.93
CA ARG A 60 13.38 -0.21 -9.09
C ARG A 60 13.01 -0.74 -7.70
N PHE A 61 11.97 -0.19 -7.09
CA PHE A 61 11.47 -0.65 -5.80
C PHE A 61 10.98 -2.11 -5.88
N ASN A 62 10.21 -2.45 -6.91
CA ASN A 62 9.59 -3.78 -7.05
C ASN A 62 10.57 -4.87 -7.52
N PHE A 63 11.61 -4.53 -8.30
CA PHE A 63 12.61 -5.50 -8.73
C PHE A 63 13.61 -5.90 -7.64
N ASN A 64 13.72 -5.15 -6.55
CA ASN A 64 14.54 -5.55 -5.41
C ASN A 64 13.83 -6.64 -4.59
N VAL A 65 13.89 -7.88 -5.08
CA VAL A 65 13.11 -9.04 -4.57
C VAL A 65 13.63 -9.56 -3.23
N GLN A 66 14.88 -9.23 -2.86
CA GLN A 66 15.54 -9.82 -1.69
C GLN A 66 15.14 -9.17 -0.36
N GLU A 67 14.48 -8.02 -0.40
CA GLU A 67 14.08 -7.29 0.80
C GLU A 67 12.66 -7.66 1.22
N GLU A 68 12.55 -8.28 2.39
CA GLU A 68 11.26 -8.58 3.02
C GLU A 68 10.68 -7.36 3.75
N PHE A 69 11.57 -6.47 4.21
CA PHE A 69 11.25 -5.23 4.91
C PHE A 69 11.91 -4.06 4.21
N VAL A 70 11.19 -2.95 4.18
CA VAL A 70 11.65 -1.67 3.62
C VAL A 70 11.31 -0.55 4.58
N PHE A 71 11.99 0.58 4.48
CA PHE A 71 11.58 1.75 5.22
C PHE A 71 10.23 2.27 4.72
N LEU A 72 9.38 2.73 5.64
CA LEU A 72 8.06 3.26 5.29
C LEU A 72 8.15 4.37 4.24
N TYR A 73 9.15 5.26 4.32
CA TYR A 73 9.33 6.32 3.34
C TYR A 73 9.60 5.78 1.92
N GLU A 74 10.32 4.66 1.79
CA GLU A 74 10.61 4.04 0.48
C GLU A 74 9.34 3.48 -0.17
N GLU A 75 8.51 2.81 0.63
CA GLU A 75 7.22 2.30 0.14
C GLU A 75 6.27 3.45 -0.20
N ILE A 76 6.26 4.54 0.58
CA ILE A 76 5.47 5.74 0.26
C ILE A 76 5.91 6.37 -1.07
N GLU A 77 7.21 6.45 -1.36
CA GLU A 77 7.68 6.97 -2.66
C GLU A 77 7.26 6.05 -3.81
N CYS A 78 7.31 4.72 -3.63
CA CYS A 78 6.77 3.77 -4.59
C CYS A 78 5.25 3.96 -4.81
N ILE A 79 4.48 4.12 -3.73
CA ILE A 79 3.03 4.39 -3.78
C ILE A 79 2.74 5.71 -4.53
N LYS A 80 3.49 6.77 -4.26
CA LYS A 80 3.34 8.06 -4.98
C LYS A 80 3.60 7.90 -6.48
N ALA A 81 4.66 7.18 -6.84
CA ALA A 81 4.98 6.89 -8.24
C ALA A 81 3.85 6.11 -8.92
N TYR A 82 3.37 5.04 -8.28
CA TYR A 82 2.22 4.27 -8.76
C TYR A 82 0.97 5.13 -8.93
N LEU A 83 0.59 5.90 -7.90
CA LEU A 83 -0.59 6.76 -7.94
C LEU A 83 -0.48 7.85 -9.02
N TYR A 84 0.71 8.42 -9.25
CA TYR A 84 0.92 9.37 -10.33
C TYR A 84 0.64 8.74 -11.70
N ILE A 85 1.19 7.55 -11.95
CA ILE A 85 0.97 6.80 -13.20
C ILE A 85 -0.52 6.51 -13.39
N GLN A 86 -1.19 6.02 -12.36
CA GLN A 86 -2.64 5.74 -12.40
C GLN A 86 -3.46 7.02 -12.63
N LYS A 87 -3.07 8.15 -11.99
CA LYS A 87 -3.75 9.45 -12.22
C LYS A 87 -3.60 9.92 -13.66
N VAL A 88 -2.43 9.74 -14.26
CA VAL A 88 -2.22 10.09 -15.67
C VAL A 88 -3.09 9.22 -16.57
N ARG A 89 -3.18 7.92 -16.28
CA ARG A 89 -3.96 6.94 -17.06
C ARG A 89 -5.47 7.17 -16.98
N PHE A 90 -5.98 7.41 -15.77
CA PHE A 90 -7.43 7.48 -15.54
C PHE A 90 -7.99 8.92 -15.46
N GLY A 91 -7.12 9.92 -15.48
CA GLY A 91 -7.49 11.33 -15.55
C GLY A 91 -8.46 11.74 -14.44
N LYS A 92 -9.62 12.25 -14.85
CA LYS A 92 -10.66 12.75 -13.93
C LYS A 92 -11.35 11.64 -13.11
N ARG A 93 -11.22 10.38 -13.54
CA ARG A 93 -11.83 9.24 -12.83
C ARG A 93 -11.11 8.86 -11.53
N LEU A 94 -9.87 9.26 -11.35
CA LEU A 94 -9.10 8.98 -10.14
C LEU A 94 -8.64 10.29 -9.50
N ASN A 95 -9.14 10.62 -8.33
CA ASN A 95 -8.61 11.70 -7.50
C ASN A 95 -7.76 11.12 -6.38
N ILE A 96 -6.68 11.83 -6.02
CA ILE A 96 -5.70 11.39 -5.03
C ILE A 96 -5.55 12.50 -3.99
N ARG A 97 -5.63 12.13 -2.72
CA ARG A 97 -5.26 12.95 -1.57
C ARG A 97 -4.19 12.22 -0.79
N CYS A 98 -3.04 12.84 -0.60
CA CYS A 98 -1.92 12.26 0.12
C CYS A 98 -1.42 13.28 1.14
N ASP A 99 -1.43 12.90 2.42
CA ASP A 99 -0.93 13.74 3.53
C ASP A 99 -0.03 12.90 4.43
N ILE A 100 1.25 13.24 4.46
CA ILE A 100 2.28 12.52 5.21
C ILE A 100 2.93 13.47 6.19
N GLN A 101 2.80 13.19 7.49
CA GLN A 101 3.25 14.05 8.57
C GLN A 101 4.10 13.28 9.59
N GLY A 102 5.18 13.90 10.02
CA GLY A 102 6.10 13.40 11.05
C GLY A 102 7.24 12.56 10.48
N ASP A 103 8.09 12.07 11.39
CA ASP A 103 9.18 11.16 11.05
C ASP A 103 8.63 9.75 10.83
N ILE A 104 8.84 9.22 9.63
CA ILE A 104 8.35 7.93 9.14
C ILE A 104 9.49 6.96 8.84
N ASN A 105 10.63 7.14 9.50
CA ASN A 105 11.82 6.31 9.27
C ASN A 105 11.78 5.03 10.13
N PHE A 106 10.93 4.08 9.76
CA PHE A 106 10.90 2.74 10.36
C PHE A 106 10.58 1.67 9.31
N LEU A 107 10.94 0.43 9.61
CA LEU A 107 10.75 -0.70 8.70
C LEU A 107 9.30 -1.17 8.71
N ILE A 108 8.80 -1.56 7.55
CA ILE A 108 7.51 -2.22 7.36
C ILE A 108 7.66 -3.41 6.41
N PRO A 109 6.76 -4.40 6.43
CA PRO A 109 6.76 -5.46 5.42
C PRO A 109 6.57 -4.84 4.03
N LYS A 110 7.44 -5.23 3.11
CA LYS A 110 7.42 -4.72 1.73
C LYS A 110 6.07 -4.98 1.07
N ASN A 111 5.60 -3.99 0.33
CA ASN A 111 4.30 -4.00 -0.38
C ASN A 111 3.07 -4.08 0.52
N SER A 112 3.20 -3.99 1.84
CA SER A 112 2.06 -4.11 2.76
C SER A 112 1.06 -2.96 2.64
N LEU A 113 1.53 -1.72 2.49
CA LEU A 113 0.70 -0.54 2.23
C LEU A 113 0.34 -0.40 0.75
N TYR A 114 1.31 -0.69 -0.14
CA TYR A 114 1.08 -0.68 -1.58
C TYR A 114 -0.13 -1.55 -1.94
N ASN A 115 -0.23 -2.76 -1.40
CA ASN A 115 -1.34 -3.67 -1.65
C ASN A 115 -2.70 -3.09 -1.21
N LEU A 116 -2.75 -2.34 -0.11
CA LEU A 116 -3.97 -1.67 0.35
C LEU A 116 -4.38 -0.53 -0.58
N ILE A 117 -3.41 0.27 -1.05
CA ILE A 117 -3.63 1.35 -2.01
C ILE A 117 -4.06 0.80 -3.37
N ASP A 118 -3.40 -0.27 -3.86
CA ASP A 118 -3.75 -0.92 -5.12
C ASP A 118 -5.18 -1.47 -5.09
N ASN A 119 -5.58 -2.09 -3.98
CA ASN A 119 -6.98 -2.53 -3.78
C ASN A 119 -7.96 -1.35 -3.83
N ALA A 120 -7.67 -0.25 -3.13
CA ALA A 120 -8.51 0.95 -3.14
C ALA A 120 -8.68 1.50 -4.57
N VAL A 121 -7.60 1.57 -5.34
CA VAL A 121 -7.63 2.05 -6.73
C VAL A 121 -8.36 1.06 -7.64
N ASN A 122 -7.86 -0.19 -7.75
CA ASN A 122 -8.31 -1.13 -8.77
C ASN A 122 -9.64 -1.82 -8.44
N HIS A 123 -9.88 -2.14 -7.17
CA HIS A 123 -11.09 -2.84 -6.73
C HIS A 123 -12.14 -1.88 -6.15
N GLY A 124 -11.74 -0.72 -5.61
CA GLY A 124 -12.64 0.32 -5.14
C GLY A 124 -13.05 1.29 -6.25
N ILE A 125 -12.16 2.23 -6.58
CA ILE A 125 -12.44 3.39 -7.42
C ILE A 125 -12.72 3.02 -8.88
N LEU A 126 -11.85 2.20 -9.49
CA LEU A 126 -11.93 1.94 -10.94
C LEU A 126 -13.09 1.01 -11.33
N LYS A 127 -13.69 0.30 -10.39
CA LYS A 127 -14.95 -0.45 -10.57
C LYS A 127 -16.18 0.48 -10.65
N LYS A 128 -16.08 1.71 -10.16
CA LYS A 128 -17.13 2.71 -10.20
C LYS A 128 -17.03 3.52 -11.50
N LYS A 129 -18.10 3.61 -12.29
CA LYS A 129 -18.09 4.29 -13.62
C LYS A 129 -17.65 5.75 -13.52
N GLN A 130 -18.11 6.48 -12.50
CA GLN A 130 -17.76 7.87 -12.27
C GLN A 130 -16.34 8.04 -11.72
N GLY A 131 -15.69 6.94 -11.29
CA GLY A 131 -14.45 7.01 -10.54
C GLY A 131 -14.66 7.47 -9.10
N GLY A 132 -13.63 8.01 -8.48
CA GLY A 132 -13.69 8.48 -7.11
C GLY A 132 -12.36 9.04 -6.61
N THR A 133 -12.22 9.06 -5.29
CA THR A 133 -11.06 9.59 -4.57
C THR A 133 -10.45 8.50 -3.70
N VAL A 134 -9.13 8.33 -3.80
CA VAL A 134 -8.34 7.61 -2.80
C VAL A 134 -7.63 8.62 -1.92
N THR A 135 -7.72 8.43 -0.61
CA THR A 135 -7.03 9.25 0.39
C THR A 135 -6.04 8.37 1.15
N PHE A 136 -4.79 8.81 1.24
CA PHE A 136 -3.74 8.15 1.98
C PHE A 136 -3.12 9.14 2.96
N ILE A 137 -3.20 8.85 4.26
CA ILE A 137 -2.73 9.72 5.33
C ILE A 137 -1.79 8.91 6.22
N VAL A 138 -0.64 9.48 6.55
CA VAL A 138 0.28 8.97 7.57
C VAL A 138 0.56 10.09 8.56
N MET A 139 0.34 9.83 9.83
CA MET A 139 0.60 10.77 10.92
C MET A 139 1.37 10.06 12.03
N ARG A 140 2.41 10.70 12.53
CA ARG A 140 3.14 10.27 13.72
C ARG A 140 2.90 11.28 14.84
N ASP A 141 2.47 10.81 15.98
CA ASP A 141 2.48 11.53 17.24
C ASP A 141 3.49 10.89 18.22
N LYS A 142 3.46 11.28 19.51
CA LYS A 142 4.41 10.78 20.51
C LYS A 142 4.14 9.33 20.94
N GLU A 143 2.96 8.81 20.68
CA GLU A 143 2.51 7.50 21.19
C GLU A 143 2.38 6.47 20.08
N LYS A 144 2.02 6.91 18.88
CA LYS A 144 1.67 6.01 17.76
C LYS A 144 1.92 6.62 16.40
N ILE A 145 2.01 5.74 15.42
CA ILE A 145 1.86 6.09 14.00
C ILE A 145 0.48 5.63 13.56
N THR A 146 -0.25 6.53 12.91
CA THR A 146 -1.55 6.26 12.33
C THR A 146 -1.45 6.34 10.82
N MET A 147 -1.81 5.27 10.12
CA MET A 147 -1.91 5.22 8.67
C MET A 147 -3.37 4.98 8.30
N LYS A 148 -3.91 5.80 7.38
CA LYS A 148 -5.29 5.69 6.90
C LYS A 148 -5.29 5.58 5.39
N ILE A 149 -6.02 4.60 4.89
CA ILE A 149 -6.32 4.41 3.48
C ILE A 149 -7.84 4.42 3.32
N GLU A 150 -8.33 5.37 2.55
CA GLU A 150 -9.77 5.58 2.36
C GLU A 150 -10.07 5.68 0.87
N ASP A 151 -11.09 4.98 0.41
CA ASP A 151 -11.65 5.12 -0.92
C ASP A 151 -13.17 5.34 -0.87
N ASP A 152 -13.71 6.13 -1.79
CA ASP A 152 -15.14 6.31 -2.00
C ASP A 152 -15.65 5.44 -3.17
N GLY A 153 -15.03 4.29 -3.38
CA GLY A 153 -15.32 3.34 -4.46
C GLY A 153 -16.59 2.52 -4.26
N VAL A 154 -16.59 1.31 -4.82
CA VAL A 154 -17.76 0.41 -4.74
C VAL A 154 -17.93 -0.24 -3.37
N GLY A 155 -16.90 -0.26 -2.53
CA GLY A 155 -16.92 -0.96 -1.25
C GLY A 155 -17.05 -2.47 -1.39
N MET A 156 -17.32 -3.15 -0.26
CA MET A 156 -17.41 -4.60 -0.18
C MET A 156 -18.75 -5.05 0.42
N GLU A 157 -19.16 -6.25 0.04
CA GLU A 157 -20.30 -6.93 0.63
C GLU A 157 -19.96 -7.44 2.03
N GLU A 158 -20.95 -7.58 2.90
CA GLU A 158 -20.79 -8.05 4.28
C GLU A 158 -20.10 -9.43 4.35
N LYS A 159 -20.46 -10.35 3.44
CA LYS A 159 -19.84 -11.68 3.34
C LYS A 159 -18.33 -11.59 3.08
N GLN A 160 -17.91 -10.71 2.18
CA GLN A 160 -16.51 -10.47 1.86
C GLN A 160 -15.77 -9.85 3.06
N MET A 161 -16.40 -8.91 3.76
CA MET A 161 -15.85 -8.33 4.98
C MET A 161 -15.63 -9.37 6.08
N ILE A 162 -16.60 -10.26 6.30
CA ILE A 162 -16.48 -11.37 7.27
C ILE A 162 -15.27 -12.25 6.92
N GLN A 163 -15.07 -12.59 5.65
CA GLN A 163 -13.93 -13.40 5.20
C GLN A 163 -12.59 -12.69 5.46
N ILE A 164 -12.46 -11.38 5.14
CA ILE A 164 -11.25 -10.59 5.41
C ILE A 164 -10.95 -10.52 6.91
N LEU A 165 -11.97 -10.47 7.75
CA LEU A 165 -11.78 -10.38 9.20
C LEU A 165 -11.42 -11.72 9.84
N SER A 166 -11.93 -12.84 9.32
CA SER A 166 -11.80 -14.19 9.89
C SER A 166 -10.68 -15.05 9.31
N ASP A 167 -10.24 -14.79 8.06
CA ASP A 167 -9.21 -15.57 7.40
C ASP A 167 -8.03 -14.69 7.00
N GLU A 168 -6.89 -14.92 7.65
CA GLU A 168 -5.64 -14.16 7.43
C GLU A 168 -5.10 -14.30 5.99
N ASN A 169 -5.45 -15.39 5.30
CA ASN A 169 -5.02 -15.67 3.94
C ASN A 169 -6.03 -15.21 2.87
N TYR A 170 -7.13 -14.60 3.27
CA TYR A 170 -8.15 -14.13 2.34
C TYR A 170 -7.76 -12.83 1.63
N GLY A 171 -6.79 -12.93 0.73
CA GLY A 171 -6.34 -11.82 -0.11
C GLY A 171 -5.40 -10.81 0.58
N SER A 172 -5.01 -9.81 -0.17
CA SER A 172 -3.96 -8.88 0.24
C SER A 172 -4.32 -8.01 1.44
N ILE A 173 -5.59 -7.63 1.61
CA ILE A 173 -6.04 -6.83 2.77
C ILE A 173 -5.91 -7.63 4.07
N ALA A 174 -6.38 -8.89 4.07
CA ALA A 174 -6.30 -9.76 5.23
C ALA A 174 -4.84 -10.05 5.59
N ASN A 175 -3.99 -10.33 4.59
CA ASN A 175 -2.57 -10.56 4.79
C ASN A 175 -1.87 -9.33 5.37
N SER A 176 -2.06 -8.14 4.79
CA SER A 176 -1.48 -6.90 5.35
C SER A 176 -1.95 -6.64 6.78
N LYS A 177 -3.26 -6.83 7.06
CA LYS A 177 -3.81 -6.74 8.43
C LYS A 177 -3.05 -7.65 9.40
N SER A 178 -2.90 -8.93 9.08
CA SER A 178 -2.23 -9.92 9.93
C SER A 178 -0.76 -9.57 10.17
N GLN A 179 -0.04 -9.15 9.13
CA GLN A 179 1.35 -8.70 9.26
C GLN A 179 1.50 -7.54 10.25
N TYR A 180 0.65 -6.51 10.16
CA TYR A 180 0.73 -5.36 11.08
C TYR A 180 0.37 -5.73 12.51
N ILE A 181 -0.61 -6.61 12.72
CA ILE A 181 -0.96 -7.10 14.05
C ILE A 181 0.19 -7.93 14.65
N GLU A 182 0.74 -8.89 13.90
CA GLU A 182 1.77 -9.80 14.40
C GLU A 182 3.11 -9.09 14.67
N LEU A 183 3.52 -8.18 13.79
CA LEU A 183 4.84 -7.56 13.85
C LEU A 183 4.89 -6.37 14.81
N TYR A 184 3.82 -5.59 14.88
CA TYR A 184 3.80 -4.31 15.59
C TYR A 184 2.74 -4.25 16.70
N ASN A 185 1.97 -5.33 16.92
CA ASN A 185 0.80 -5.29 17.80
C ASN A 185 -0.15 -4.12 17.44
N ALA A 186 -0.25 -3.86 16.13
CA ALA A 186 -1.03 -2.75 15.62
C ALA A 186 -2.52 -2.99 15.82
N LYS A 187 -3.25 -1.91 16.14
CA LYS A 187 -4.71 -1.92 16.05
C LYS A 187 -5.10 -1.66 14.59
N VAL A 188 -5.77 -2.63 13.97
CA VAL A 188 -6.25 -2.52 12.59
C VAL A 188 -7.77 -2.48 12.58
N GLU A 189 -8.32 -1.45 11.99
CA GLU A 189 -9.75 -1.27 11.78
C GLU A 189 -10.03 -1.22 10.28
N ILE A 190 -11.01 -2.02 9.83
CA ILE A 190 -11.45 -2.07 8.44
C ILE A 190 -12.97 -1.88 8.44
N ILE A 191 -13.42 -0.84 7.77
CA ILE A 191 -14.84 -0.52 7.59
C ILE A 191 -15.11 -0.43 6.10
N SER A 192 -16.03 -1.22 5.60
CA SER A 192 -16.48 -1.13 4.21
C SER A 192 -17.96 -1.35 4.09
N LYS A 193 -18.58 -0.65 3.16
CA LYS A 193 -19.98 -0.82 2.85
C LYS A 193 -20.20 -0.67 1.35
N LEU A 194 -20.99 -1.56 0.79
CA LEU A 194 -21.34 -1.55 -0.64
C LEU A 194 -21.79 -0.16 -1.10
N GLN A 195 -21.22 0.34 -2.19
CA GLN A 195 -21.43 1.67 -2.78
C GLN A 195 -21.00 2.87 -1.90
N LYS A 196 -20.28 2.62 -0.79
CA LYS A 196 -19.78 3.68 0.11
C LYS A 196 -18.26 3.75 0.19
N GLY A 197 -17.55 2.72 -0.34
CA GLY A 197 -16.11 2.62 -0.30
C GLY A 197 -15.58 1.86 0.90
N THR A 198 -14.27 1.97 1.13
CA THR A 198 -13.54 1.25 2.17
C THR A 198 -12.65 2.22 2.96
N TYR A 199 -12.58 2.00 4.28
CA TYR A 199 -11.75 2.74 5.22
C TYR A 199 -10.90 1.76 5.99
N ILE A 200 -9.59 1.90 5.92
CA ILE A 200 -8.61 1.08 6.64
C ILE A 200 -7.79 2.02 7.51
N THR A 201 -7.75 1.73 8.81
CA THR A 201 -6.92 2.47 9.77
C THR A 201 -5.97 1.50 10.46
N LEU A 202 -4.67 1.79 10.37
CA LEU A 202 -3.59 1.08 11.04
C LEU A 202 -3.02 2.01 12.12
N CYS A 203 -3.05 1.59 13.39
CA CYS A 203 -2.44 2.32 14.49
C CYS A 203 -1.32 1.47 15.09
N ILE A 204 -0.07 1.90 14.94
CA ILE A 204 1.14 1.24 15.43
C ILE A 204 1.65 1.99 16.65
N PRO A 205 1.70 1.38 17.86
CA PRO A 205 2.34 1.99 19.02
C PRO A 205 3.85 2.22 18.76
N ILE A 206 4.38 3.39 19.12
CA ILE A 206 5.80 3.71 18.88
C ILE A 206 6.73 2.74 19.63
N GLU A 207 6.35 2.31 20.82
CA GLU A 207 7.11 1.31 21.61
C GLU A 207 7.34 -0.03 20.88
N ASN A 208 6.53 -0.33 19.87
CA ASN A 208 6.64 -1.55 19.05
C ASN A 208 7.43 -1.33 17.76
N ILE A 209 7.86 -0.10 17.48
CA ILE A 209 8.69 0.23 16.33
C ILE A 209 10.14 0.03 16.73
N LYS A 210 10.81 -0.95 16.14
CA LYS A 210 12.23 -1.22 16.40
C LYS A 210 13.09 -0.25 15.60
N GLY A 211 14.04 0.41 16.28
CA GLY A 211 15.11 1.16 15.63
C GLY A 211 15.17 2.67 15.92
N GLU A 212 14.70 3.11 17.10
CA GLU A 212 15.15 4.37 17.70
C GLU A 212 16.17 4.11 18.81
#